data_affbcfd93aef43ace2b45d7ee6248439
#
_entry.id   affbcfd93aef43ace2b45d7ee6248439
#
_cell.length_a   1.000
_cell.length_b   1.000
_cell.length_c   1.000
_cell.angle_alpha   90.00
_cell.angle_beta   90.00
_cell.angle_gamma   90.00
#
_symmetry.space_group_name_H-M   'P 1'
#
loop_
_entity.id
_entity.type
_entity.pdbx_description
1 polymer ?
#
loop_
_entity_poly.entity_id
_entity_poly.type
_entity_poly.pdbx_seq_one_letter_code
_entity_poly.pdbx_strand_id
1 'polypeptide(L)'
;MLLLLCLSSLSAQDHRGVLRFRADSTFRIAQFTDLHIDPTSVNTPRTYEVLREVIRSERPDLVLLTGDVITERPAAEGWRTLTRFFEEEKQPYGVLLGNHDAEVISKDSIYDLLEGKPYCISLRGPREIEGEGNQEIRIESSSGGGIAALLYLLDSGQYYRDQFISHYDHIHFDQIDWLRRTHGRTISESGRESIPSMLFFHIPIPEFETLKDQGKGHISEGISSSTLNSGLFSTLLDLGGVMGVFCGHDHANDALAIRDGITLGYGRVSGLDAYGDLPRGGRMIVLHEGEQRFDSWIATPEGGREATFYYPSGFDSDEEQSAHYLPALSLDARTHGVRYRYYAGTIKQTEQIPTVPLVSEGTLPYLSIEGADREDHFGYIFESLIRIPERGLYRFYTYSDDGSVLYIDGVKVVDNDGGHSARLREGVVALEAGFHRLRVDYFEDYMGQTLEVGLTGKSLLRQPIPESMLYLEPSDE
;
A
#
# COMPACT_ATOMS: atom_id res chain seq x y z
N MET A 1 -30.12 55.48 -23.97
CA MET A 1 -30.59 54.36 -23.11
C MET A 1 -30.08 53.07 -23.71
N LEU A 2 -28.88 52.69 -23.34
CA LEU A 2 -28.17 51.47 -23.85
C LEU A 2 -28.57 50.29 -22.97
N LEU A 3 -29.22 49.32 -23.55
CA LEU A 3 -29.50 48.01 -22.93
C LEU A 3 -28.21 47.20 -22.94
N LEU A 4 -27.59 46.99 -21.80
CA LEU A 4 -26.56 45.94 -21.59
C LEU A 4 -27.26 44.61 -21.52
N LEU A 5 -27.12 43.79 -22.56
CA LEU A 5 -27.38 42.36 -22.51
C LEU A 5 -26.28 41.67 -21.73
N CYS A 6 -26.53 41.32 -20.48
CA CYS A 6 -25.70 40.35 -19.74
C CYS A 6 -25.94 38.95 -20.35
N LEU A 7 -25.02 38.53 -21.20
CA LEU A 7 -24.88 37.12 -21.54
C LEU A 7 -24.31 36.40 -20.28
N SER A 8 -25.22 35.79 -19.52
CA SER A 8 -24.85 34.78 -18.55
C SER A 8 -24.34 33.54 -19.32
N SER A 9 -23.05 33.37 -19.36
CA SER A 9 -22.45 32.11 -19.73
C SER A 9 -22.92 31.07 -18.71
N LEU A 10 -23.86 30.22 -19.09
CA LEU A 10 -24.11 28.95 -18.40
C LEU A 10 -22.76 28.19 -18.48
N SER A 11 -22.00 28.19 -17.40
CA SER A 11 -20.93 27.20 -17.21
C SER A 11 -21.64 25.85 -17.21
N ALA A 12 -21.27 24.97 -18.13
CA ALA A 12 -21.63 23.57 -18.05
C ALA A 12 -21.28 23.10 -16.64
N GLN A 13 -22.29 22.73 -15.87
CA GLN A 13 -22.09 22.16 -14.54
C GLN A 13 -21.25 20.90 -14.74
N ASP A 14 -20.03 20.91 -14.18
CA ASP A 14 -19.12 19.77 -14.22
C ASP A 14 -19.80 18.62 -13.45
N HIS A 15 -20.39 17.68 -14.17
CA HIS A 15 -21.08 16.51 -13.63
C HIS A 15 -20.11 15.49 -13.04
N ARG A 16 -18.79 15.78 -13.02
CA ARG A 16 -17.78 15.03 -12.31
C ARG A 16 -17.91 15.38 -10.83
N GLY A 17 -18.64 14.57 -10.08
CA GLY A 17 -18.80 14.76 -8.64
C GLY A 17 -17.42 14.84 -7.95
N VAL A 18 -17.30 15.72 -6.97
CA VAL A 18 -16.11 15.79 -6.12
C VAL A 18 -15.97 14.46 -5.38
N LEU A 19 -14.86 13.75 -5.60
CA LEU A 19 -14.53 12.54 -4.85
C LEU A 19 -14.13 12.94 -3.43
N ARG A 20 -14.77 12.33 -2.43
CA ARG A 20 -14.61 12.72 -1.04
C ARG A 20 -14.73 11.51 -0.12
N PHE A 21 -13.94 11.50 0.97
CA PHE A 21 -14.12 10.54 2.03
C PHE A 21 -15.53 10.60 2.60
N ARG A 22 -16.05 9.43 2.98
CA ARG A 22 -17.38 9.29 3.63
C ARG A 22 -17.34 9.83 5.05
N ALA A 23 -18.51 10.00 5.64
CA ALA A 23 -18.66 10.41 7.05
C ALA A 23 -18.05 9.39 8.05
N ASP A 24 -17.85 8.15 7.63
CA ASP A 24 -17.18 7.10 8.41
C ASP A 24 -15.65 7.10 8.20
N SER A 25 -15.10 8.16 7.59
CA SER A 25 -13.67 8.34 7.29
C SER A 25 -13.10 7.28 6.36
N THR A 26 -13.92 6.64 5.52
CA THR A 26 -13.47 5.69 4.50
C THR A 26 -13.67 6.22 3.08
N PHE A 27 -12.81 5.76 2.13
CA PHE A 27 -13.02 5.91 0.69
C PHE A 27 -12.77 4.57 0.02
N ARG A 28 -13.76 4.07 -0.73
CA ARG A 28 -13.78 2.73 -1.29
C ARG A 28 -13.55 2.76 -2.79
N ILE A 29 -12.53 2.04 -3.24
CA ILE A 29 -12.19 1.87 -4.64
C ILE A 29 -12.45 0.41 -5.00
N ALA A 30 -13.15 0.18 -6.13
CA ALA A 30 -13.22 -1.12 -6.77
C ALA A 30 -12.33 -1.09 -8.02
N GLN A 31 -11.28 -1.87 -8.05
CA GLN A 31 -10.46 -2.10 -9.23
C GLN A 31 -11.00 -3.31 -9.98
N PHE A 32 -11.39 -3.10 -11.23
CA PHE A 32 -11.64 -4.16 -12.21
C PHE A 32 -10.57 -4.08 -13.28
N THR A 33 -10.14 -5.22 -13.77
CA THR A 33 -9.07 -5.30 -14.78
C THR A 33 -9.34 -6.46 -15.74
N ASP A 34 -8.76 -6.41 -16.91
CA ASP A 34 -8.78 -7.51 -17.87
C ASP A 34 -10.21 -7.99 -18.13
N LEU A 35 -11.08 -7.03 -18.52
CA LEU A 35 -12.47 -7.31 -18.84
C LEU A 35 -12.59 -8.06 -20.16
N HIS A 36 -11.69 -7.81 -21.10
CA HIS A 36 -11.66 -8.41 -22.44
C HIS A 36 -13.04 -8.48 -23.08
N ILE A 37 -13.80 -7.37 -22.98
CA ILE A 37 -15.14 -7.33 -23.53
C ILE A 37 -15.09 -7.43 -25.05
N ASP A 38 -15.68 -8.50 -25.57
CA ASP A 38 -16.10 -8.64 -26.96
C ASP A 38 -17.57 -8.26 -27.07
N PRO A 39 -17.93 -7.13 -27.74
CA PRO A 39 -19.31 -6.71 -27.86
C PRO A 39 -20.27 -7.71 -28.52
N THR A 40 -19.71 -8.75 -29.17
CA THR A 40 -20.46 -9.81 -29.86
C THR A 40 -20.52 -11.12 -29.06
N SER A 41 -19.74 -11.23 -27.99
CA SER A 41 -19.64 -12.45 -27.17
C SER A 41 -20.92 -12.68 -26.34
N VAL A 42 -21.31 -13.94 -26.23
CA VAL A 42 -22.37 -14.39 -25.32
C VAL A 42 -22.04 -14.22 -23.85
N ASN A 43 -20.73 -14.05 -23.51
CA ASN A 43 -20.25 -13.86 -22.15
C ASN A 43 -20.32 -12.40 -21.68
N THR A 44 -20.34 -11.45 -22.60
CA THR A 44 -20.34 -10.01 -22.28
C THR A 44 -21.45 -9.59 -21.32
N PRO A 45 -22.72 -10.03 -21.47
CA PRO A 45 -23.74 -9.71 -20.47
C PRO A 45 -23.39 -10.19 -19.06
N ARG A 46 -22.78 -11.38 -18.93
CA ARG A 46 -22.38 -11.91 -17.63
C ARG A 46 -21.18 -11.15 -17.05
N THR A 47 -20.25 -10.66 -17.88
CA THR A 47 -19.18 -9.75 -17.43
C THR A 47 -19.78 -8.50 -16.77
N TYR A 48 -20.77 -7.86 -17.40
CA TYR A 48 -21.47 -6.72 -16.79
C TYR A 48 -22.24 -7.09 -15.51
N GLU A 49 -22.76 -8.31 -15.39
CA GLU A 49 -23.40 -8.78 -14.16
C GLU A 49 -22.37 -8.93 -13.04
N VAL A 50 -21.18 -9.47 -13.30
CA VAL A 50 -20.07 -9.52 -12.32
C VAL A 50 -19.76 -8.13 -11.77
N LEU A 51 -19.56 -7.14 -12.65
CA LEU A 51 -19.31 -5.77 -12.22
C LEU A 51 -20.46 -5.23 -11.38
N ARG A 52 -21.69 -5.42 -11.83
CA ARG A 52 -22.92 -4.94 -11.16
C ARG A 52 -23.08 -5.52 -9.76
N GLU A 53 -22.89 -6.83 -9.61
CA GLU A 53 -23.01 -7.51 -8.33
C GLU A 53 -21.96 -7.02 -7.32
N VAL A 54 -20.70 -6.89 -7.73
CA VAL A 54 -19.64 -6.33 -6.89
C VAL A 54 -19.90 -4.86 -6.53
N ILE A 55 -20.28 -4.02 -7.50
CA ILE A 55 -20.61 -2.61 -7.25
C ILE A 55 -21.75 -2.48 -6.24
N ARG A 56 -22.79 -3.27 -6.37
CA ARG A 56 -23.98 -3.19 -5.49
C ARG A 56 -23.72 -3.74 -4.10
N SER A 57 -22.92 -4.81 -3.96
CA SER A 57 -22.56 -5.38 -2.66
C SER A 57 -21.56 -4.52 -1.90
N GLU A 58 -20.49 -4.06 -2.55
CA GLU A 58 -19.38 -3.34 -1.91
C GLU A 58 -19.59 -1.81 -1.88
N ARG A 59 -20.42 -1.26 -2.78
CA ARG A 59 -20.76 0.17 -2.87
C ARG A 59 -19.51 1.06 -2.93
N PRO A 60 -18.64 0.91 -3.94
CA PRO A 60 -17.47 1.74 -4.07
C PRO A 60 -17.82 3.21 -4.31
N ASP A 61 -16.96 4.13 -3.88
CA ASP A 61 -17.03 5.55 -4.21
C ASP A 61 -16.47 5.83 -5.60
N LEU A 62 -15.54 4.98 -6.03
CA LEU A 62 -14.89 5.02 -7.34
C LEU A 62 -14.64 3.61 -7.86
N VAL A 63 -14.96 3.38 -9.12
CA VAL A 63 -14.50 2.22 -9.88
C VAL A 63 -13.30 2.63 -10.73
N LEU A 64 -12.23 1.83 -10.73
CA LEU A 64 -11.10 1.97 -11.65
C LEU A 64 -11.03 0.74 -12.56
N LEU A 65 -11.09 0.97 -13.87
CA LEU A 65 -10.82 -0.03 -14.89
C LEU A 65 -9.34 0.08 -15.27
N THR A 66 -8.56 -0.96 -14.96
CA THR A 66 -7.10 -0.90 -15.08
C THR A 66 -6.56 -1.69 -16.26
N GLY A 67 -7.15 -1.45 -17.44
CA GLY A 67 -6.68 -1.92 -18.73
C GLY A 67 -7.37 -3.18 -19.26
N ASP A 68 -7.17 -3.41 -20.54
CA ASP A 68 -7.73 -4.48 -21.34
C ASP A 68 -9.25 -4.58 -21.19
N VAL A 69 -9.90 -3.46 -21.46
CA VAL A 69 -11.35 -3.26 -21.22
C VAL A 69 -12.17 -3.73 -22.38
N ILE A 70 -11.98 -3.14 -23.58
CA ILE A 70 -12.69 -3.53 -24.82
C ILE A 70 -11.64 -3.96 -25.84
N THR A 71 -11.47 -5.24 -26.03
CA THR A 71 -10.38 -5.80 -26.82
C THR A 71 -10.81 -6.36 -28.17
N GLU A 72 -12.13 -6.29 -28.48
CA GLU A 72 -12.67 -6.81 -29.71
C GLU A 72 -13.59 -5.79 -30.42
N ARG A 73 -13.83 -6.03 -31.73
CA ARG A 73 -14.69 -5.20 -32.55
C ARG A 73 -16.14 -5.66 -32.46
N PRO A 74 -17.13 -4.71 -32.50
CA PRO A 74 -17.02 -3.26 -32.76
C PRO A 74 -16.70 -2.45 -31.51
N ALA A 75 -15.43 -2.08 -31.32
CA ALA A 75 -14.90 -1.47 -30.09
C ALA A 75 -15.63 -0.18 -29.67
N ALA A 76 -15.93 0.73 -30.62
CA ALA A 76 -16.65 1.97 -30.32
C ALA A 76 -18.06 1.74 -29.76
N GLU A 77 -18.74 0.65 -30.14
CA GLU A 77 -20.04 0.25 -29.58
C GLU A 77 -19.84 -0.31 -28.15
N GLY A 78 -18.80 -1.14 -27.96
CA GLY A 78 -18.43 -1.66 -26.64
C GLY A 78 -18.19 -0.52 -25.64
N TRP A 79 -17.38 0.49 -26.00
CA TRP A 79 -17.13 1.67 -25.15
C TRP A 79 -18.41 2.47 -24.86
N ARG A 80 -19.31 2.66 -25.83
CA ARG A 80 -20.60 3.33 -25.58
C ARG A 80 -21.51 2.50 -24.65
N THR A 81 -21.46 1.18 -24.74
CA THR A 81 -22.22 0.29 -23.87
C THR A 81 -21.67 0.34 -22.44
N LEU A 82 -20.34 0.34 -22.29
CA LEU A 82 -19.68 0.48 -21.00
C LEU A 82 -20.03 1.82 -20.32
N THR A 83 -19.95 2.94 -21.05
CA THR A 83 -20.32 4.25 -20.48
C THR A 83 -21.77 4.27 -20.02
N ARG A 84 -22.69 3.72 -20.83
CA ARG A 84 -24.11 3.60 -20.46
C ARG A 84 -24.30 2.74 -19.21
N PHE A 85 -23.57 1.64 -19.07
CA PHE A 85 -23.62 0.78 -17.88
C PHE A 85 -23.31 1.58 -16.61
N PHE A 86 -22.23 2.36 -16.58
CA PHE A 86 -21.89 3.19 -15.42
C PHE A 86 -22.85 4.36 -15.19
N GLU A 87 -23.44 4.91 -16.25
CA GLU A 87 -24.50 5.90 -16.15
C GLU A 87 -25.77 5.32 -15.49
N GLU A 88 -26.17 4.09 -15.88
CA GLU A 88 -27.32 3.38 -15.31
C GLU A 88 -27.09 3.03 -13.82
N GLU A 89 -25.90 2.55 -13.46
CA GLU A 89 -25.53 2.26 -12.07
C GLU A 89 -25.26 3.54 -11.25
N LYS A 90 -25.16 4.71 -11.87
CA LYS A 90 -24.78 6.00 -11.27
C LYS A 90 -23.46 5.92 -10.50
N GLN A 91 -22.52 5.17 -11.05
CA GLN A 91 -21.26 4.84 -10.43
C GLN A 91 -20.12 5.70 -11.01
N PRO A 92 -19.42 6.53 -10.21
CA PRO A 92 -18.19 7.17 -10.65
C PRO A 92 -17.14 6.14 -11.09
N TYR A 93 -16.53 6.36 -12.25
CA TYR A 93 -15.51 5.45 -12.77
C TYR A 93 -14.40 6.18 -13.50
N GLY A 94 -13.20 5.62 -13.41
CA GLY A 94 -12.02 6.00 -14.18
C GLY A 94 -11.53 4.83 -15.02
N VAL A 95 -10.90 5.14 -16.15
CA VAL A 95 -10.34 4.16 -17.08
C VAL A 95 -8.89 4.51 -17.32
N LEU A 96 -8.01 3.55 -17.20
CA LEU A 96 -6.72 3.52 -17.84
C LEU A 96 -6.67 2.34 -18.82
N LEU A 97 -5.85 2.45 -19.85
CA LEU A 97 -5.85 1.49 -20.96
C LEU A 97 -4.76 0.45 -20.80
N GLY A 98 -5.05 -0.76 -21.26
CA GLY A 98 -4.09 -1.85 -21.36
C GLY A 98 -3.47 -1.98 -22.75
N ASN A 99 -2.70 -3.04 -22.95
CA ASN A 99 -2.01 -3.27 -24.22
C ASN A 99 -2.96 -3.69 -25.35
N HIS A 100 -4.09 -4.32 -25.05
CA HIS A 100 -5.04 -4.77 -26.06
C HIS A 100 -6.09 -3.72 -26.46
N ASP A 101 -6.39 -2.72 -25.63
CA ASP A 101 -7.42 -1.72 -25.93
C ASP A 101 -7.16 -0.97 -27.25
N ALA A 102 -5.88 -0.64 -27.53
CA ALA A 102 -5.50 0.11 -28.72
C ALA A 102 -5.29 -0.77 -29.98
N GLU A 103 -5.45 -2.08 -29.91
CA GLU A 103 -5.36 -2.96 -31.08
C GLU A 103 -6.60 -2.86 -31.97
N VAL A 104 -7.74 -2.47 -31.40
CA VAL A 104 -9.01 -2.45 -32.10
C VAL A 104 -9.55 -1.05 -32.38
N ILE A 105 -9.11 -0.03 -31.61
CA ILE A 105 -9.44 1.39 -31.76
C ILE A 105 -8.32 2.23 -31.14
N SER A 106 -8.02 3.41 -31.68
CA SER A 106 -6.95 4.24 -31.13
C SER A 106 -7.29 4.78 -29.74
N LYS A 107 -6.26 4.95 -28.87
CA LYS A 107 -6.40 5.58 -27.54
C LYS A 107 -7.10 6.93 -27.62
N ASP A 108 -6.72 7.80 -28.58
CA ASP A 108 -7.40 9.07 -28.85
C ASP A 108 -8.92 8.91 -29.04
N SER A 109 -9.34 7.94 -29.86
CA SER A 109 -10.78 7.69 -30.11
C SER A 109 -11.49 7.14 -28.87
N ILE A 110 -10.80 6.38 -28.00
CA ILE A 110 -11.36 5.91 -26.74
C ILE A 110 -11.63 7.10 -25.82
N TYR A 111 -10.63 8.00 -25.63
CA TYR A 111 -10.83 9.19 -24.79
C TYR A 111 -11.88 10.15 -25.36
N ASP A 112 -12.02 10.28 -26.70
CA ASP A 112 -13.14 11.01 -27.31
C ASP A 112 -14.53 10.42 -26.95
N LEU A 113 -14.61 9.11 -26.69
CA LEU A 113 -15.83 8.45 -26.25
C LEU A 113 -16.08 8.58 -24.76
N LEU A 114 -15.04 8.76 -23.93
CA LEU A 114 -15.09 8.80 -22.48
C LEU A 114 -15.24 10.23 -21.93
N GLU A 115 -14.53 11.20 -22.51
CA GLU A 115 -14.51 12.57 -22.01
C GLU A 115 -15.91 13.21 -21.99
N GLY A 116 -16.26 13.84 -20.87
CA GLY A 116 -17.53 14.51 -20.68
C GLY A 116 -18.73 13.59 -20.47
N LYS A 117 -18.53 12.28 -20.38
CA LYS A 117 -19.61 11.35 -20.02
C LYS A 117 -19.97 11.46 -18.54
N PRO A 118 -21.27 11.34 -18.20
CA PRO A 118 -21.70 11.28 -16.83
C PRO A 118 -20.94 10.19 -16.05
N TYR A 119 -20.55 10.52 -14.81
CA TYR A 119 -19.80 9.64 -13.91
C TYR A 119 -18.39 9.24 -14.37
N CYS A 120 -17.97 9.54 -15.61
CA CYS A 120 -16.60 9.30 -16.08
C CYS A 120 -15.68 10.41 -15.59
N ILE A 121 -14.62 10.02 -14.83
CA ILE A 121 -13.61 10.95 -14.33
C ILE A 121 -12.32 10.92 -15.16
N SER A 122 -12.23 10.04 -16.16
CA SER A 122 -11.03 9.89 -16.98
C SER A 122 -10.77 11.13 -17.83
N LEU A 123 -9.52 11.52 -17.87
CA LEU A 123 -8.98 12.56 -18.71
C LEU A 123 -7.91 11.97 -19.62
N ARG A 124 -7.79 12.52 -20.83
CA ARG A 124 -6.74 12.11 -21.76
C ARG A 124 -5.32 12.32 -21.18
N GLY A 125 -5.19 13.30 -20.31
CA GLY A 125 -3.89 13.66 -19.72
C GLY A 125 -3.08 14.64 -20.57
N PRO A 126 -1.83 14.90 -20.14
CA PRO A 126 -0.93 15.80 -20.85
C PRO A 126 -0.48 15.20 -22.18
N ARG A 127 -0.51 16.00 -23.25
CA ARG A 127 -0.11 15.54 -24.59
C ARG A 127 1.41 15.57 -24.84
N GLU A 128 2.15 16.18 -23.95
CA GLU A 128 3.61 16.36 -24.03
C GLU A 128 4.43 15.23 -23.42
N ILE A 129 3.78 14.22 -22.84
CA ILE A 129 4.42 13.03 -22.28
C ILE A 129 3.91 11.78 -22.98
N GLU A 130 4.68 10.68 -22.88
CA GLU A 130 4.30 9.41 -23.47
C GLU A 130 3.03 8.86 -22.81
N GLY A 131 2.20 8.18 -23.64
CA GLY A 131 0.96 7.56 -23.22
C GLY A 131 -0.21 8.52 -23.04
N GLU A 132 -1.40 7.94 -22.91
CA GLU A 132 -2.66 8.66 -22.75
C GLU A 132 -3.41 8.19 -21.51
N GLY A 133 -4.05 9.14 -20.78
CA GLY A 133 -4.73 8.85 -19.54
C GLY A 133 -3.89 9.06 -18.29
N ASN A 134 -2.68 9.58 -18.43
CA ASN A 134 -1.86 9.96 -17.28
C ASN A 134 -2.57 11.07 -16.48
N GLN A 135 -2.94 10.79 -15.24
CA GLN A 135 -3.88 11.63 -14.49
C GLN A 135 -3.63 11.59 -13.00
N GLU A 136 -3.71 12.77 -12.35
CA GLU A 136 -3.85 12.87 -10.89
C GLU A 136 -5.34 12.97 -10.52
N ILE A 137 -5.80 12.16 -9.57
CA ILE A 137 -7.13 12.19 -9.01
C ILE A 137 -7.01 12.60 -7.54
N ARG A 138 -7.72 13.66 -7.16
CA ARG A 138 -7.73 14.22 -5.81
C ARG A 138 -8.97 13.76 -5.06
N ILE A 139 -8.79 13.21 -3.86
CA ILE A 139 -9.86 12.82 -2.95
C ILE A 139 -9.88 13.82 -1.79
N GLU A 140 -11.01 14.51 -1.63
CA GLU A 140 -11.19 15.49 -0.57
C GLU A 140 -11.46 14.82 0.79
N SER A 141 -11.15 15.54 1.86
CA SER A 141 -11.52 15.12 3.21
C SER A 141 -13.03 15.05 3.40
N SER A 142 -13.50 14.24 4.33
CA SER A 142 -14.93 14.10 4.69
C SER A 142 -15.54 15.43 5.12
N SER A 143 -14.76 16.31 5.73
CA SER A 143 -15.16 17.65 6.15
C SER A 143 -15.15 18.71 5.04
N GLY A 144 -14.61 18.38 3.84
CA GLY A 144 -14.40 19.35 2.75
C GLY A 144 -13.21 20.29 2.97
N GLY A 145 -12.31 19.97 3.88
CA GLY A 145 -11.18 20.81 4.30
C GLY A 145 -9.87 20.61 3.53
N GLY A 146 -9.89 20.11 2.32
CA GLY A 146 -8.70 19.94 1.49
C GLY A 146 -8.48 18.50 1.00
N ILE A 147 -7.35 18.26 0.33
CA ILE A 147 -7.01 16.96 -0.25
C ILE A 147 -6.57 16.00 0.88
N ALA A 148 -7.20 14.83 0.96
CA ALA A 148 -6.90 13.81 1.97
C ALA A 148 -6.17 12.60 1.39
N ALA A 149 -6.36 12.28 0.09
CA ALA A 149 -5.62 11.24 -0.61
C ALA A 149 -5.44 11.57 -2.10
N LEU A 150 -4.47 10.92 -2.75
CA LEU A 150 -4.17 11.06 -4.17
C LEU A 150 -4.14 9.70 -4.86
N LEU A 151 -4.72 9.63 -6.07
CA LEU A 151 -4.54 8.49 -6.95
C LEU A 151 -3.87 8.98 -8.23
N TYR A 152 -2.93 8.18 -8.75
CA TYR A 152 -2.28 8.43 -10.02
C TYR A 152 -2.60 7.29 -10.98
N LEU A 153 -3.06 7.64 -12.17
CA LEU A 153 -3.21 6.72 -13.28
C LEU A 153 -2.05 6.97 -14.25
N LEU A 154 -1.35 5.92 -14.66
CA LEU A 154 -0.25 6.01 -15.62
C LEU A 154 -0.49 5.01 -16.76
N ASP A 155 -0.34 5.45 -17.99
CA ASP A 155 -0.37 4.57 -19.16
C ASP A 155 0.96 3.78 -19.22
N SER A 156 0.89 2.47 -19.05
CA SER A 156 2.07 1.59 -19.12
C SER A 156 2.47 1.18 -20.55
N GLY A 157 1.84 1.80 -21.55
CA GLY A 157 2.12 1.48 -22.95
C GLY A 157 1.46 0.18 -23.42
N GLN A 158 2.03 -0.41 -24.45
CA GLN A 158 1.58 -1.67 -25.07
C GLN A 158 2.78 -2.62 -25.23
N TYR A 159 3.33 -2.64 -26.45
CA TYR A 159 4.49 -3.45 -26.81
C TYR A 159 5.68 -2.53 -27.07
N TYR A 160 6.84 -2.91 -26.54
CA TYR A 160 8.05 -2.14 -26.80
C TYR A 160 8.42 -2.21 -28.29
N ARG A 161 8.90 -1.11 -28.84
CA ARG A 161 9.23 -0.98 -30.27
C ARG A 161 10.24 -1.99 -30.79
N ASP A 162 11.12 -2.49 -29.93
CA ASP A 162 12.13 -3.51 -30.25
C ASP A 162 11.89 -4.76 -29.40
N GLN A 163 11.20 -5.74 -29.98
CA GLN A 163 10.79 -6.98 -29.34
C GLN A 163 11.96 -7.90 -28.95
N PHE A 164 13.18 -7.62 -29.45
CA PHE A 164 14.38 -8.34 -29.00
C PHE A 164 14.91 -7.80 -27.67
N ILE A 165 14.56 -6.57 -27.29
CA ILE A 165 14.94 -5.95 -26.04
C ILE A 165 13.89 -6.21 -24.98
N SER A 166 12.63 -5.95 -25.26
CA SER A 166 11.52 -6.16 -24.35
C SER A 166 10.25 -6.48 -25.14
N HIS A 167 9.42 -7.37 -24.61
CA HIS A 167 8.12 -7.63 -25.22
C HIS A 167 7.15 -6.50 -24.92
N TYR A 168 7.02 -6.14 -23.67
CA TYR A 168 6.14 -5.06 -23.23
C TYR A 168 6.88 -3.73 -23.07
N ASP A 169 6.15 -2.65 -23.20
CA ASP A 169 6.63 -1.31 -22.93
C ASP A 169 6.75 -1.05 -21.42
N HIS A 170 7.17 0.13 -21.03
CA HIS A 170 7.42 0.52 -19.64
C HIS A 170 6.90 1.92 -19.39
N ILE A 171 6.76 2.31 -18.12
CA ILE A 171 6.49 3.72 -17.77
C ILE A 171 7.72 4.56 -18.14
N HIS A 172 7.54 5.55 -19.03
CA HIS A 172 8.61 6.36 -19.59
C HIS A 172 9.12 7.43 -18.61
N PHE A 173 10.34 7.91 -18.84
CA PHE A 173 11.00 8.91 -17.98
C PHE A 173 10.23 10.23 -17.90
N ASP A 174 9.58 10.66 -18.97
CA ASP A 174 8.78 11.89 -19.01
C ASP A 174 7.48 11.75 -18.18
N GLN A 175 6.88 10.57 -18.15
CA GLN A 175 5.75 10.24 -17.25
C GLN A 175 6.20 10.29 -15.78
N ILE A 176 7.38 9.74 -15.46
CA ILE A 176 7.96 9.77 -14.12
C ILE A 176 8.26 11.21 -13.67
N ASP A 177 8.83 12.02 -14.57
CA ASP A 177 9.11 13.42 -14.29
C ASP A 177 7.82 14.26 -14.14
N TRP A 178 6.80 13.95 -14.93
CA TRP A 178 5.46 14.53 -14.77
C TRP A 178 4.87 14.16 -13.41
N LEU A 179 4.94 12.89 -13.01
CA LEU A 179 4.46 12.41 -11.71
C LEU A 179 5.16 13.17 -10.56
N ARG A 180 6.50 13.25 -10.59
CA ARG A 180 7.30 13.97 -9.58
C ARG A 180 6.87 15.44 -9.46
N ARG A 181 6.77 16.14 -10.60
CA ARG A 181 6.37 17.55 -10.64
C ARG A 181 4.94 17.78 -10.17
N THR A 182 4.02 16.90 -10.59
CA THR A 182 2.60 17.00 -10.21
C THR A 182 2.42 16.73 -8.74
N HIS A 183 3.02 15.65 -8.21
CA HIS A 183 2.99 15.33 -6.79
C HIS A 183 3.59 16.46 -5.95
N GLY A 184 4.81 16.92 -6.28
CA GLY A 184 5.49 18.00 -5.54
C GLY A 184 4.69 19.30 -5.52
N ARG A 185 4.02 19.65 -6.63
CA ARG A 185 3.12 20.80 -6.68
C ARG A 185 1.92 20.64 -5.74
N THR A 186 1.26 19.48 -5.79
CA THR A 186 0.08 19.19 -4.93
C THR A 186 0.45 19.17 -3.45
N ILE A 187 1.59 18.58 -3.07
CA ILE A 187 2.12 18.66 -1.71
C ILE A 187 2.34 20.10 -1.28
N SER A 188 3.04 20.91 -2.12
CA SER A 188 3.30 22.33 -1.84
C SER A 188 2.02 23.14 -1.69
N GLU A 189 1.02 22.93 -2.55
CA GLU A 189 -0.29 23.61 -2.49
C GLU A 189 -1.07 23.23 -1.24
N SER A 190 -0.95 21.99 -0.78
CA SER A 190 -1.66 21.50 0.41
C SER A 190 -1.07 21.98 1.74
N GLY A 191 0.20 22.40 1.75
CA GLY A 191 0.95 22.75 2.97
C GLY A 191 1.25 21.54 3.88
N ARG A 192 1.09 20.31 3.38
CA ARG A 192 1.36 19.07 4.12
C ARG A 192 2.75 18.54 3.76
N GLU A 193 3.35 17.77 4.65
CA GLU A 193 4.63 17.09 4.37
C GLU A 193 4.44 15.90 3.42
N SER A 194 3.33 15.17 3.54
CA SER A 194 2.95 14.09 2.65
C SER A 194 1.42 13.92 2.56
N ILE A 195 0.95 13.30 1.49
CA ILE A 195 -0.46 12.91 1.31
C ILE A 195 -0.47 11.43 0.95
N PRO A 196 -1.28 10.60 1.65
CA PRO A 196 -1.48 9.18 1.28
C PRO A 196 -1.83 9.06 -0.20
N SER A 197 -1.08 8.23 -0.93
CA SER A 197 -1.25 8.12 -2.38
C SER A 197 -1.13 6.68 -2.89
N MET A 198 -1.75 6.41 -4.04
CA MET A 198 -1.69 5.14 -4.75
C MET A 198 -1.51 5.35 -6.24
N LEU A 199 -0.87 4.39 -6.90
CA LEU A 199 -0.69 4.37 -8.35
C LEU A 199 -1.42 3.18 -8.97
N PHE A 200 -1.90 3.40 -10.18
CA PHE A 200 -2.54 2.37 -11.00
C PHE A 200 -1.98 2.43 -12.42
N PHE A 201 -1.66 1.28 -12.96
CA PHE A 201 -1.29 1.08 -14.37
C PHE A 201 -1.69 -0.34 -14.79
N HIS A 202 -1.50 -0.72 -16.05
CA HIS A 202 -1.91 -2.05 -16.51
C HIS A 202 -0.77 -3.07 -16.45
N ILE A 203 0.33 -2.84 -17.18
CA ILE A 203 1.47 -3.77 -17.27
C ILE A 203 2.33 -3.63 -16.01
N PRO A 204 2.63 -4.70 -15.27
CA PRO A 204 3.42 -4.65 -14.04
C PRO A 204 4.85 -4.13 -14.30
N ILE A 205 5.43 -3.47 -13.29
CA ILE A 205 6.86 -3.13 -13.29
C ILE A 205 7.70 -4.32 -12.77
N PRO A 206 9.02 -4.38 -13.07
CA PRO A 206 9.87 -5.51 -12.70
C PRO A 206 9.86 -5.86 -11.20
N GLU A 207 9.60 -4.88 -10.34
CA GLU A 207 9.55 -5.07 -8.88
C GLU A 207 8.44 -6.02 -8.44
N PHE A 208 7.42 -6.26 -9.25
CA PHE A 208 6.35 -7.25 -8.98
C PHE A 208 6.88 -8.68 -8.87
N GLU A 209 8.10 -8.99 -9.33
CA GLU A 209 8.77 -10.28 -9.08
C GLU A 209 8.81 -10.65 -7.58
N THR A 210 8.78 -9.66 -6.68
CA THR A 210 8.67 -9.86 -5.23
C THR A 210 7.46 -10.71 -4.83
N LEU A 211 6.38 -10.66 -5.61
CA LEU A 211 5.14 -11.41 -5.33
C LEU A 211 5.33 -12.93 -5.40
N LYS A 212 6.31 -13.43 -6.17
CA LYS A 212 6.59 -14.87 -6.26
C LYS A 212 7.00 -15.48 -4.92
N ASP A 213 7.69 -14.70 -4.09
CA ASP A 213 8.21 -15.17 -2.81
C ASP A 213 7.39 -14.70 -1.60
N GLN A 214 6.73 -13.55 -1.71
CA GLN A 214 6.07 -12.87 -0.58
C GLN A 214 4.59 -12.58 -0.82
N GLY A 215 4.06 -12.96 -1.99
CA GLY A 215 2.67 -12.65 -2.36
C GLY A 215 1.65 -13.37 -1.51
N LYS A 216 0.64 -12.63 -1.07
CA LYS A 216 -0.60 -13.14 -0.45
C LYS A 216 -1.72 -13.07 -1.47
N GLY A 217 -2.30 -14.20 -1.80
CA GLY A 217 -3.23 -14.41 -2.90
C GLY A 217 -2.67 -15.40 -3.93
N HIS A 218 -3.15 -15.32 -5.16
CA HIS A 218 -2.75 -16.25 -6.23
C HIS A 218 -1.62 -15.64 -7.06
N ILE A 219 -0.57 -16.44 -7.28
CA ILE A 219 0.48 -16.24 -8.28
C ILE A 219 0.59 -17.57 -9.04
N SER A 220 -0.14 -17.67 -10.15
CA SER A 220 -0.26 -18.92 -10.91
C SER A 220 0.34 -18.82 -12.32
N GLU A 221 0.84 -17.64 -12.69
CA GLU A 221 1.58 -17.41 -13.92
C GLU A 221 2.78 -16.49 -13.70
N GLY A 222 3.63 -16.34 -14.74
CA GLY A 222 4.79 -15.46 -14.68
C GLY A 222 4.41 -13.99 -14.57
N ILE A 223 5.32 -13.17 -14.08
CA ILE A 223 5.16 -11.71 -14.06
C ILE A 223 5.56 -11.16 -15.43
N SER A 224 4.58 -10.70 -16.20
CA SER A 224 4.75 -10.27 -17.59
C SER A 224 5.10 -8.78 -17.67
N SER A 225 6.19 -8.40 -17.00
CA SER A 225 6.69 -7.02 -16.99
C SER A 225 7.57 -6.71 -18.19
N SER A 226 7.84 -5.42 -18.45
CA SER A 226 8.96 -5.00 -19.28
C SER A 226 10.28 -5.50 -18.71
N THR A 227 11.24 -5.84 -19.58
CA THR A 227 12.64 -6.08 -19.16
C THR A 227 13.37 -4.78 -18.85
N LEU A 228 12.80 -3.64 -19.27
CA LEU A 228 13.34 -2.31 -19.02
C LEU A 228 12.79 -1.77 -17.70
N ASN A 229 13.70 -1.32 -16.83
CA ASN A 229 13.34 -0.65 -15.58
C ASN A 229 13.66 0.84 -15.69
N SER A 230 12.64 1.68 -15.64
CA SER A 230 12.79 3.14 -15.73
C SER A 230 13.04 3.84 -14.39
N GLY A 231 13.12 3.08 -13.29
CA GLY A 231 13.33 3.64 -11.96
C GLY A 231 12.07 4.23 -11.32
N LEU A 232 10.87 3.86 -11.80
CA LEU A 232 9.62 4.31 -11.20
C LEU A 232 9.58 3.97 -9.71
N PHE A 233 9.88 2.73 -9.32
CA PHE A 233 9.78 2.28 -7.93
C PHE A 233 10.66 3.11 -6.98
N SER A 234 11.92 3.37 -7.35
CA SER A 234 12.80 4.24 -6.55
C SER A 234 12.25 5.68 -6.45
N THR A 235 11.64 6.19 -7.52
CA THR A 235 10.97 7.49 -7.48
C THR A 235 9.81 7.50 -6.48
N LEU A 236 9.02 6.43 -6.41
CA LEU A 236 7.89 6.33 -5.46
C LEU A 236 8.36 6.33 -4.01
N LEU A 237 9.49 5.70 -3.71
CA LEU A 237 10.12 5.75 -2.38
C LEU A 237 10.52 7.19 -2.01
N ASP A 238 11.11 7.93 -2.97
CA ASP A 238 11.53 9.32 -2.76
C ASP A 238 10.36 10.31 -2.61
N LEU A 239 9.21 10.05 -3.24
CA LEU A 239 8.03 10.91 -3.12
C LEU A 239 7.44 10.90 -1.72
N GLY A 240 7.51 9.78 -1.01
CA GLY A 240 6.87 9.59 0.28
C GLY A 240 5.34 9.52 0.20
N GLY A 241 4.71 8.93 1.20
CA GLY A 241 3.24 8.80 1.28
C GLY A 241 2.62 7.81 0.29
N VAL A 242 3.39 7.19 -0.60
CA VAL A 242 2.89 6.16 -1.53
C VAL A 242 2.67 4.86 -0.76
N MET A 243 1.42 4.41 -0.69
CA MET A 243 1.04 3.20 0.03
C MET A 243 1.01 1.96 -0.85
N GLY A 244 0.71 2.11 -2.13
CA GLY A 244 0.58 0.97 -3.02
C GLY A 244 0.56 1.31 -4.50
N VAL A 245 0.90 0.30 -5.29
CA VAL A 245 0.90 0.28 -6.75
C VAL A 245 0.10 -0.91 -7.21
N PHE A 246 -0.88 -0.70 -8.07
CA PHE A 246 -1.80 -1.74 -8.52
C PHE A 246 -1.83 -1.86 -10.03
N CYS A 247 -1.85 -3.10 -10.53
CA CYS A 247 -1.88 -3.40 -11.97
C CYS A 247 -2.90 -4.49 -12.31
N GLY A 248 -3.00 -4.84 -13.59
CA GLY A 248 -3.70 -5.99 -14.14
C GLY A 248 -2.76 -6.87 -14.95
N HIS A 249 -3.17 -7.27 -16.17
CA HIS A 249 -2.37 -7.89 -17.21
C HIS A 249 -2.14 -9.40 -17.07
N ASP A 250 -1.73 -9.89 -15.90
CA ASP A 250 -1.51 -11.31 -15.66
C ASP A 250 -2.76 -11.90 -14.99
N HIS A 251 -3.62 -12.61 -15.77
CA HIS A 251 -4.99 -12.97 -15.37
C HIS A 251 -5.08 -14.04 -14.29
N ALA A 252 -4.01 -14.85 -14.13
CA ALA A 252 -3.95 -15.87 -13.10
C ALA A 252 -3.27 -15.39 -11.80
N ASN A 253 -3.01 -14.09 -11.70
CA ASN A 253 -2.41 -13.44 -10.54
C ASN A 253 -3.37 -12.44 -9.89
N ASP A 254 -3.41 -12.43 -8.55
CA ASP A 254 -4.16 -11.43 -7.77
C ASP A 254 -3.51 -11.14 -6.42
N ALA A 255 -2.26 -11.55 -6.24
CA ALA A 255 -1.58 -11.39 -4.96
C ALA A 255 -1.16 -9.96 -4.66
N LEU A 256 -0.91 -9.72 -3.36
CA LEU A 256 -0.34 -8.50 -2.78
C LEU A 256 0.93 -8.83 -2.00
N ALA A 257 1.94 -7.98 -2.06
CA ALA A 257 3.08 -8.00 -1.13
C ALA A 257 3.55 -6.58 -0.82
N ILE A 258 4.20 -6.38 0.32
CA ILE A 258 4.86 -5.12 0.65
C ILE A 258 6.35 -5.26 0.34
N ARG A 259 6.85 -4.35 -0.51
CA ARG A 259 8.27 -4.18 -0.78
C ARG A 259 8.69 -2.77 -0.35
N ASP A 260 9.68 -2.68 0.52
CA ASP A 260 10.25 -1.41 0.99
C ASP A 260 9.18 -0.38 1.44
N GLY A 261 8.10 -0.86 2.09
CA GLY A 261 7.00 -0.02 2.58
C GLY A 261 5.91 0.30 1.56
N ILE A 262 6.02 -0.12 0.30
CA ILE A 262 5.00 0.06 -0.74
C ILE A 262 4.38 -1.29 -1.10
N THR A 263 3.05 -1.36 -1.12
CA THR A 263 2.34 -2.55 -1.59
C THR A 263 2.41 -2.65 -3.12
N LEU A 264 2.78 -3.81 -3.63
CA LEU A 264 2.63 -4.20 -5.03
C LEU A 264 1.45 -5.15 -5.12
N GLY A 265 0.47 -4.88 -5.98
CA GLY A 265 -0.75 -5.66 -6.03
C GLY A 265 -1.35 -5.82 -7.42
N TYR A 266 -1.81 -7.03 -7.72
CA TYR A 266 -2.64 -7.29 -8.89
C TYR A 266 -4.11 -7.04 -8.59
N GLY A 267 -4.85 -6.53 -9.57
CA GLY A 267 -6.30 -6.66 -9.63
C GLY A 267 -6.71 -8.12 -9.85
N ARG A 268 -7.99 -8.42 -9.68
CA ARG A 268 -8.57 -9.72 -10.08
C ARG A 268 -9.13 -9.59 -11.50
N VAL A 269 -8.78 -10.53 -12.38
CA VAL A 269 -9.40 -10.65 -13.70
C VAL A 269 -10.92 -10.61 -13.58
N SER A 270 -11.56 -9.71 -14.35
CA SER A 270 -12.99 -9.42 -14.18
C SER A 270 -13.85 -9.96 -15.35
N GLY A 271 -13.27 -10.08 -16.54
CA GLY A 271 -13.99 -10.46 -17.75
C GLY A 271 -14.08 -11.96 -17.99
N LEU A 272 -15.22 -12.42 -18.51
CA LEU A 272 -15.43 -13.85 -18.77
C LEU A 272 -14.77 -14.32 -20.07
N ASP A 273 -14.43 -13.42 -20.99
CA ASP A 273 -13.69 -13.76 -22.22
C ASP A 273 -12.17 -13.72 -22.01
N ALA A 274 -11.69 -13.21 -20.88
CA ALA A 274 -10.29 -13.32 -20.48
C ALA A 274 -9.94 -14.75 -20.10
N TYR A 275 -8.69 -15.17 -20.36
CA TYR A 275 -8.19 -16.49 -19.96
C TYR A 275 -8.04 -16.61 -18.42
N GLY A 276 -7.72 -17.84 -17.96
CA GLY A 276 -7.49 -18.14 -16.53
C GLY A 276 -8.73 -18.64 -15.80
N ASP A 277 -8.50 -19.37 -14.71
CA ASP A 277 -9.52 -20.12 -13.98
C ASP A 277 -9.96 -19.46 -12.68
N LEU A 278 -9.37 -18.29 -12.31
CA LEU A 278 -9.77 -17.57 -11.11
C LEU A 278 -11.25 -17.12 -11.18
N PRO A 279 -12.02 -17.26 -10.12
CA PRO A 279 -13.38 -16.70 -10.06
C PRO A 279 -13.35 -15.21 -10.38
N ARG A 280 -14.22 -14.77 -11.32
CA ARG A 280 -14.28 -13.37 -11.74
C ARG A 280 -14.77 -12.47 -10.62
N GLY A 281 -14.19 -11.28 -10.51
CA GLY A 281 -14.51 -10.35 -9.44
C GLY A 281 -13.79 -9.02 -9.61
N GLY A 282 -13.58 -8.31 -8.52
CA GLY A 282 -12.78 -7.08 -8.46
C GLY A 282 -11.99 -6.99 -7.17
N ARG A 283 -10.91 -6.21 -7.17
CA ARG A 283 -10.19 -5.88 -5.96
C ARG A 283 -10.82 -4.68 -5.29
N MET A 284 -11.18 -4.83 -4.04
CA MET A 284 -11.58 -3.71 -3.19
C MET A 284 -10.35 -3.13 -2.50
N ILE A 285 -10.30 -1.80 -2.43
CA ILE A 285 -9.29 -1.05 -1.70
C ILE A 285 -10.02 0.03 -0.89
N VAL A 286 -9.85 0.04 0.42
CA VAL A 286 -10.50 0.97 1.32
C VAL A 286 -9.47 1.83 2.02
N LEU A 287 -9.42 3.11 1.67
CA LEU A 287 -8.56 4.10 2.30
C LEU A 287 -9.18 4.59 3.61
N HIS A 288 -8.33 4.89 4.60
CA HIS A 288 -8.71 5.49 5.88
C HIS A 288 -8.23 6.94 5.96
N GLU A 289 -9.15 7.88 6.21
CA GLU A 289 -8.85 9.31 6.24
C GLU A 289 -7.90 9.67 7.38
N GLY A 290 -6.85 10.41 7.04
CA GLY A 290 -5.86 10.86 8.04
C GLY A 290 -4.80 9.81 8.40
N GLU A 291 -4.89 8.61 7.83
CA GLU A 291 -3.97 7.51 8.08
C GLU A 291 -3.24 7.11 6.78
N GLN A 292 -1.99 6.69 6.89
CA GLN A 292 -1.32 5.95 5.81
C GLN A 292 -1.69 4.47 5.94
N ARG A 293 -2.94 4.17 5.62
CA ARG A 293 -3.56 2.86 5.80
C ARG A 293 -4.58 2.55 4.73
N PHE A 294 -4.62 1.31 4.30
CA PHE A 294 -5.74 0.75 3.54
C PHE A 294 -5.96 -0.71 3.87
N ASP A 295 -7.20 -1.16 3.66
CA ASP A 295 -7.59 -2.57 3.67
C ASP A 295 -7.92 -3.01 2.24
N SER A 296 -7.57 -4.24 1.84
CA SER A 296 -7.86 -4.74 0.49
C SER A 296 -8.27 -6.20 0.50
N TRP A 297 -9.26 -6.55 -0.33
CA TRP A 297 -9.73 -7.93 -0.54
C TRP A 297 -10.20 -8.12 -1.97
N ILE A 298 -10.35 -9.38 -2.39
CA ILE A 298 -11.05 -9.71 -3.63
C ILE A 298 -12.53 -9.89 -3.31
N ALA A 299 -13.38 -9.14 -4.02
CA ALA A 299 -14.83 -9.29 -3.99
C ALA A 299 -15.30 -10.02 -5.24
N THR A 300 -16.09 -11.08 -5.05
CA THR A 300 -16.68 -11.86 -6.12
C THR A 300 -18.21 -11.68 -6.12
N PRO A 301 -18.89 -12.01 -7.22
CA PRO A 301 -20.36 -12.11 -7.23
C PRO A 301 -20.89 -12.94 -6.06
N GLU A 302 -22.16 -12.76 -5.69
CA GLU A 302 -22.81 -13.45 -4.56
C GLU A 302 -22.26 -13.01 -3.18
N GLY A 303 -21.53 -11.89 -3.12
CA GLY A 303 -20.99 -11.32 -1.87
C GLY A 303 -19.82 -12.11 -1.31
N GLY A 304 -19.17 -12.95 -2.13
CA GLY A 304 -17.93 -13.63 -1.74
C GLY A 304 -16.82 -12.61 -1.50
N ARG A 305 -16.02 -12.85 -0.46
CA ARG A 305 -14.88 -12.03 -0.09
C ARG A 305 -13.73 -12.94 0.32
N GLU A 306 -12.59 -12.78 -0.34
CA GLU A 306 -11.35 -13.44 0.06
C GLU A 306 -10.67 -12.69 1.21
N ALA A 307 -9.63 -13.28 1.80
CA ALA A 307 -8.94 -12.73 2.96
C ALA A 307 -8.59 -11.25 2.80
N THR A 308 -8.91 -10.46 3.83
CA THR A 308 -8.62 -9.02 3.84
C THR A 308 -7.16 -8.79 4.20
N PHE A 309 -6.41 -8.17 3.30
CA PHE A 309 -5.04 -7.73 3.49
C PHE A 309 -5.02 -6.34 4.14
N TYR A 310 -4.11 -6.12 5.09
CA TYR A 310 -3.96 -4.87 5.82
C TYR A 310 -2.61 -4.20 5.53
N TYR A 311 -2.65 -2.98 5.01
CA TYR A 311 -1.48 -2.10 4.94
C TYR A 311 -1.51 -1.16 6.16
N PRO A 312 -0.40 -0.92 6.88
CA PRO A 312 0.99 -1.23 6.52
C PRO A 312 1.54 -2.56 7.07
N SER A 313 0.77 -3.35 7.80
CA SER A 313 1.29 -4.57 8.46
C SER A 313 1.69 -5.68 7.48
N GLY A 314 1.01 -5.75 6.34
CA GLY A 314 1.18 -6.83 5.37
C GLY A 314 0.56 -8.17 5.81
N PHE A 315 -0.18 -8.20 6.90
CA PHE A 315 -0.94 -9.38 7.34
C PHE A 315 -2.31 -9.43 6.67
N ASP A 316 -2.94 -10.60 6.73
CA ASP A 316 -4.32 -10.76 6.30
C ASP A 316 -5.22 -11.26 7.43
N SER A 317 -6.54 -11.26 7.16
CA SER A 317 -7.53 -11.66 8.15
C SER A 317 -7.44 -13.14 8.58
N ASP A 318 -6.92 -14.01 7.73
CA ASP A 318 -6.79 -15.44 8.02
C ASP A 318 -5.62 -15.68 8.99
N GLU A 319 -4.51 -14.96 8.78
CA GLU A 319 -3.39 -14.95 9.73
C GLU A 319 -3.83 -14.40 11.09
N GLU A 320 -4.58 -13.28 11.13
CA GLU A 320 -5.10 -12.72 12.37
C GLU A 320 -6.06 -13.69 13.10
N GLN A 321 -6.92 -14.38 12.37
CA GLN A 321 -7.87 -15.35 12.96
C GLN A 321 -7.20 -16.60 13.50
N SER A 322 -6.13 -17.06 12.86
CA SER A 322 -5.39 -18.27 13.26
C SER A 322 -4.34 -18.02 14.34
N ALA A 323 -4.01 -16.75 14.65
CA ALA A 323 -2.96 -16.39 15.58
C ALA A 323 -3.32 -16.67 17.05
N HIS A 324 -2.31 -17.05 17.84
CA HIS A 324 -2.43 -17.16 19.30
C HIS A 324 -2.00 -15.84 19.94
N TYR A 325 -2.96 -15.11 20.51
CA TYR A 325 -2.74 -13.80 21.10
C TYR A 325 -2.21 -13.90 22.54
N LEU A 326 -1.12 -13.20 22.83
CA LEU A 326 -0.65 -13.00 24.20
C LEU A 326 -1.61 -12.03 24.91
N PRO A 327 -2.05 -12.36 26.14
CA PRO A 327 -2.97 -11.50 26.87
C PRO A 327 -2.25 -10.26 27.40
N ALA A 328 -2.95 -9.13 27.39
CA ALA A 328 -2.42 -7.91 28.02
C ALA A 328 -2.32 -8.06 29.53
N LEU A 329 -1.34 -7.40 30.13
CA LEU A 329 -1.16 -7.34 31.57
C LEU A 329 -2.26 -6.50 32.23
N SER A 330 -2.78 -7.00 33.37
CA SER A 330 -3.75 -6.28 34.17
C SER A 330 -3.05 -5.34 35.15
N LEU A 331 -2.52 -4.21 34.60
CA LEU A 331 -1.84 -3.16 35.39
C LEU A 331 -2.11 -1.79 34.77
N ASP A 332 -1.87 -0.72 35.57
CA ASP A 332 -1.96 0.68 35.10
C ASP A 332 -0.58 1.34 35.26
N ALA A 333 0.13 1.51 34.15
CA ALA A 333 1.41 2.19 34.12
C ALA A 333 1.23 3.63 33.62
N ARG A 334 1.83 4.60 34.32
CA ARG A 334 1.68 6.03 34.03
C ARG A 334 2.97 6.75 33.73
N THR A 335 4.10 6.18 34.16
CA THR A 335 5.41 6.80 33.99
C THR A 335 6.07 6.24 32.75
N HIS A 336 6.38 7.11 31.79
CA HIS A 336 7.14 6.73 30.59
C HIS A 336 8.58 6.43 30.91
N GLY A 337 9.18 5.50 30.15
CA GLY A 337 10.60 5.22 30.18
C GLY A 337 10.96 3.75 30.02
N VAL A 338 12.24 3.51 30.01
CA VAL A 338 12.90 2.21 29.87
C VAL A 338 13.92 2.08 30.98
N ARG A 339 13.90 0.98 31.74
CA ARG A 339 15.01 0.63 32.66
C ARG A 339 16.15 0.05 31.85
N TYR A 340 17.37 0.38 32.20
CA TYR A 340 18.56 -0.21 31.61
C TYR A 340 19.51 -0.74 32.68
N ARG A 341 20.24 -1.77 32.32
CA ARG A 341 21.45 -2.24 33.02
C ARG A 341 22.58 -2.32 31.99
N TYR A 342 23.66 -1.61 32.27
CA TYR A 342 24.85 -1.51 31.45
C TYR A 342 25.97 -2.36 32.02
N TYR A 343 26.57 -3.19 31.20
CA TYR A 343 27.59 -4.13 31.55
C TYR A 343 28.86 -3.90 30.71
N ALA A 344 30.05 -4.16 31.29
CA ALA A 344 31.31 -4.00 30.59
C ALA A 344 32.14 -5.29 30.63
N GLY A 345 32.50 -5.78 29.45
CA GLY A 345 33.29 -7.00 29.26
C GLY A 345 33.10 -7.59 27.89
N THR A 346 33.93 -8.53 27.50
CA THR A 346 33.81 -9.24 26.22
C THR A 346 32.60 -10.15 26.25
N ILE A 347 31.69 -9.94 25.32
CA ILE A 347 30.42 -10.64 25.15
C ILE A 347 30.35 -11.13 23.72
N LYS A 348 29.93 -12.36 23.49
CA LYS A 348 29.77 -12.97 22.16
C LYS A 348 28.34 -13.41 21.87
N GLN A 349 27.51 -13.47 22.89
CA GLN A 349 26.10 -13.81 22.85
C GLN A 349 25.35 -13.07 23.95
N THR A 350 24.09 -12.71 23.71
CA THR A 350 23.29 -11.92 24.67
C THR A 350 23.12 -12.61 26.03
N GLU A 351 23.10 -13.94 26.09
CA GLU A 351 23.03 -14.72 27.34
C GLU A 351 24.23 -14.49 28.26
N GLN A 352 25.35 -14.05 27.72
CA GLN A 352 26.58 -13.78 28.49
C GLN A 352 26.56 -12.39 29.16
N ILE A 353 25.67 -11.48 28.78
CA ILE A 353 25.63 -10.11 29.32
C ILE A 353 25.66 -10.09 30.85
N PRO A 354 24.84 -10.87 31.59
CA PRO A 354 24.85 -10.83 33.05
C PRO A 354 26.06 -11.52 33.68
N THR A 355 26.93 -12.13 32.90
CA THR A 355 28.17 -12.79 33.42
C THR A 355 29.35 -11.87 33.51
N VAL A 356 29.29 -10.68 32.91
CA VAL A 356 30.31 -9.64 32.98
C VAL A 356 29.89 -8.55 34.01
N PRO A 357 30.83 -7.71 34.50
CA PRO A 357 30.52 -6.72 35.52
C PRO A 357 29.43 -5.73 35.13
N LEU A 358 28.44 -5.56 36.01
CA LEU A 358 27.46 -4.45 35.94
C LEU A 358 28.19 -3.13 36.27
N VAL A 359 28.09 -2.13 35.41
CA VAL A 359 28.71 -0.82 35.55
C VAL A 359 27.73 0.21 36.07
N SER A 360 26.53 0.26 35.46
CA SER A 360 25.50 1.18 35.86
C SER A 360 24.09 0.65 35.53
N GLU A 361 23.12 1.19 36.22
CA GLU A 361 21.69 0.97 35.93
C GLU A 361 20.90 2.25 36.16
N GLY A 362 19.76 2.36 35.52
CA GLY A 362 18.92 3.55 35.60
C GLY A 362 17.73 3.51 34.67
N THR A 363 17.24 4.69 34.31
CA THR A 363 16.12 4.84 33.39
C THR A 363 16.48 5.80 32.25
N LEU A 364 15.93 5.52 31.05
CA LEU A 364 16.03 6.34 29.84
C LEU A 364 14.63 6.64 29.31
N PRO A 365 14.44 7.71 28.54
CA PRO A 365 13.16 7.98 27.91
C PRO A 365 12.81 6.97 26.79
N TYR A 366 13.82 6.44 26.12
CA TYR A 366 13.71 5.48 25.01
C TYR A 366 14.89 4.50 25.00
N LEU A 367 14.84 3.49 24.16
CA LEU A 367 15.93 2.53 23.97
C LEU A 367 17.10 3.25 23.29
N SER A 368 18.23 3.38 23.99
CA SER A 368 19.45 4.06 23.49
C SER A 368 20.71 3.48 24.08
N ILE A 369 21.73 3.36 23.25
CA ILE A 369 23.10 2.95 23.63
C ILE A 369 24.08 4.13 23.71
N GLU A 370 23.63 5.36 23.47
CA GLU A 370 24.48 6.57 23.49
C GLU A 370 25.17 6.83 24.83
N GLY A 371 24.69 6.23 25.91
CA GLY A 371 25.27 6.34 27.23
C GLY A 371 26.44 5.37 27.51
N ALA A 372 26.87 4.57 26.53
CA ALA A 372 28.02 3.70 26.69
C ALA A 372 29.30 4.53 26.89
N ASP A 373 30.13 4.14 27.89
CA ASP A 373 31.40 4.80 28.21
C ASP A 373 32.60 4.26 27.41
N ARG A 374 32.35 3.34 26.49
CA ARG A 374 33.32 2.68 25.61
C ARG A 374 32.76 2.38 24.24
N GLU A 375 33.63 2.18 23.27
CA GLU A 375 33.29 1.85 21.91
C GLU A 375 33.04 0.35 21.70
N ASP A 376 33.79 -0.52 22.43
CA ASP A 376 33.73 -1.97 22.29
C ASP A 376 33.54 -2.66 23.66
N HIS A 377 33.16 -3.94 23.65
CA HIS A 377 33.07 -4.85 24.79
C HIS A 377 32.14 -4.39 25.90
N PHE A 378 30.89 -4.18 25.53
CA PHE A 378 29.82 -3.84 26.47
C PHE A 378 28.49 -4.50 26.11
N GLY A 379 27.52 -4.44 27.01
CA GLY A 379 26.16 -4.90 26.77
C GLY A 379 25.13 -4.13 27.56
N TYR A 380 23.93 -4.13 27.06
CA TYR A 380 22.73 -3.58 27.69
C TYR A 380 21.66 -4.63 27.84
N ILE A 381 20.92 -4.55 28.95
CA ILE A 381 19.61 -5.16 29.12
C ILE A 381 18.63 -4.02 29.35
N PHE A 382 17.70 -3.85 28.41
CA PHE A 382 16.61 -2.88 28.50
C PHE A 382 15.31 -3.60 28.91
N GLU A 383 14.54 -3.01 29.82
CA GLU A 383 13.24 -3.51 30.26
C GLU A 383 12.23 -2.38 30.36
N SER A 384 11.05 -2.59 29.79
CA SER A 384 9.96 -1.62 29.75
C SER A 384 8.63 -2.35 29.65
N LEU A 385 7.54 -1.63 29.83
CA LEU A 385 6.23 -2.02 29.32
C LEU A 385 6.01 -1.32 28.00
N ILE A 386 5.54 -2.05 27.00
CA ILE A 386 5.07 -1.48 25.74
C ILE A 386 3.53 -1.46 25.75
N ARG A 387 2.94 -0.30 25.42
CA ARG A 387 1.49 -0.18 25.28
C ARG A 387 1.08 -0.43 23.83
N ILE A 388 0.38 -1.53 23.61
CA ILE A 388 -0.18 -1.92 22.32
C ILE A 388 -1.55 -1.25 22.13
N PRO A 389 -1.76 -0.45 21.05
CA PRO A 389 -2.96 0.36 20.90
C PRO A 389 -4.22 -0.45 20.55
N GLU A 390 -4.07 -1.51 19.77
CA GLU A 390 -5.18 -2.36 19.31
C GLU A 390 -4.75 -3.82 19.24
N ARG A 391 -5.72 -4.73 19.34
CA ARG A 391 -5.47 -6.17 19.13
C ARG A 391 -5.05 -6.41 17.68
N GLY A 392 -3.93 -7.13 17.47
CA GLY A 392 -3.45 -7.44 16.13
C GLY A 392 -2.15 -8.22 16.11
N LEU A 393 -1.70 -8.53 14.90
CA LEU A 393 -0.36 -9.03 14.64
C LEU A 393 0.61 -7.85 14.56
N TYR A 394 1.72 -7.99 15.24
CA TYR A 394 2.80 -7.00 15.26
C TYR A 394 4.09 -7.62 14.78
N ARG A 395 4.78 -6.93 13.88
CA ARG A 395 6.12 -7.28 13.43
C ARG A 395 7.11 -6.38 14.15
N PHE A 396 7.88 -6.96 15.08
CA PHE A 396 9.00 -6.27 15.72
C PHE A 396 10.27 -6.48 14.92
N TYR A 397 11.20 -5.54 15.02
CA TYR A 397 12.53 -5.66 14.43
C TYR A 397 13.62 -5.14 15.36
N THR A 398 14.82 -5.67 15.19
CA THR A 398 16.07 -5.06 15.64
C THR A 398 16.98 -4.87 14.45
N TYR A 399 17.62 -3.70 14.37
CA TYR A 399 18.74 -3.41 13.49
C TYR A 399 19.93 -3.13 14.39
N SER A 400 20.88 -4.02 14.41
CA SER A 400 21.98 -3.96 15.38
C SER A 400 23.32 -4.41 14.80
N ASP A 401 24.37 -3.84 15.34
CA ASP A 401 25.78 -4.20 15.28
C ASP A 401 26.28 -4.17 16.73
N ASP A 402 26.69 -5.24 17.40
CA ASP A 402 26.58 -6.65 17.09
C ASP A 402 25.20 -7.24 17.41
N GLY A 403 25.15 -8.17 18.37
CA GLY A 403 24.01 -9.03 18.65
C GLY A 403 22.91 -8.38 19.48
N SER A 404 21.67 -8.71 19.14
CA SER A 404 20.48 -8.30 19.90
C SER A 404 19.40 -9.37 19.91
N VAL A 405 18.63 -9.43 21.01
CA VAL A 405 17.43 -10.29 21.12
C VAL A 405 16.29 -9.48 21.75
N LEU A 406 15.11 -9.59 21.16
CA LEU A 406 13.91 -8.92 21.65
C LEU A 406 12.90 -9.96 22.16
N TYR A 407 12.35 -9.68 23.34
CA TYR A 407 11.32 -10.50 23.99
C TYR A 407 10.07 -9.66 24.26
N ILE A 408 8.89 -10.29 24.07
CA ILE A 408 7.59 -9.76 24.52
C ILE A 408 6.98 -10.79 25.47
N ASP A 409 6.64 -10.39 26.71
CA ASP A 409 6.11 -11.24 27.76
C ASP A 409 6.92 -12.54 27.99
N GLY A 410 8.25 -12.41 27.81
CA GLY A 410 9.20 -13.53 27.94
C GLY A 410 9.30 -14.43 26.70
N VAL A 411 8.49 -14.21 25.68
CA VAL A 411 8.61 -14.90 24.38
C VAL A 411 9.67 -14.23 23.51
N LYS A 412 10.66 -14.99 23.03
CA LYS A 412 11.65 -14.48 22.09
C LYS A 412 11.00 -14.21 20.73
N VAL A 413 10.88 -12.94 20.36
CA VAL A 413 10.24 -12.49 19.11
C VAL A 413 11.26 -12.23 18.02
N VAL A 414 12.36 -11.56 18.33
CA VAL A 414 13.44 -11.32 17.38
C VAL A 414 14.73 -11.95 17.90
N ASP A 415 15.37 -12.75 17.05
CA ASP A 415 16.67 -13.36 17.31
C ASP A 415 17.69 -12.80 16.31
N ASN A 416 18.48 -11.85 16.76
CA ASN A 416 19.58 -11.23 16.02
C ASN A 416 20.88 -11.38 16.79
N ASP A 417 21.04 -12.51 17.51
CA ASP A 417 22.19 -12.77 18.39
C ASP A 417 23.48 -13.10 17.62
N GLY A 418 24.60 -13.03 18.33
CA GLY A 418 25.95 -13.32 17.82
C GLY A 418 26.66 -12.10 17.24
N GLY A 419 27.98 -12.24 16.97
CA GLY A 419 28.80 -11.18 16.39
C GLY A 419 28.51 -11.02 14.88
N HIS A 420 28.19 -9.81 14.45
CA HIS A 420 27.90 -9.47 13.04
C HIS A 420 27.89 -7.97 12.80
N SER A 421 28.22 -7.55 11.58
CA SER A 421 27.97 -6.17 11.13
C SER A 421 26.48 -5.82 11.16
N ALA A 422 26.17 -4.52 11.14
CA ALA A 422 24.82 -4.02 11.20
C ALA A 422 23.86 -4.77 10.25
N ARG A 423 22.86 -5.42 10.81
CA ARG A 423 21.84 -6.17 10.06
C ARG A 423 20.47 -6.07 10.72
N LEU A 424 19.46 -6.25 9.90
CA LEU A 424 18.06 -6.28 10.30
C LEU A 424 17.60 -7.72 10.52
N ARG A 425 16.85 -7.95 11.63
CA ARG A 425 16.03 -9.14 11.84
C ARG A 425 14.65 -8.75 12.34
N GLU A 426 13.66 -9.56 11.98
CA GLU A 426 12.27 -9.33 12.30
C GLU A 426 11.63 -10.58 12.90
N GLY A 427 10.60 -10.38 13.70
CA GLY A 427 9.76 -11.44 14.22
C GLY A 427 8.34 -10.97 14.45
N VAL A 428 7.39 -11.91 14.43
CA VAL A 428 5.96 -11.62 14.52
C VAL A 428 5.41 -12.18 15.82
N VAL A 429 4.53 -11.39 16.46
CA VAL A 429 3.79 -11.82 17.65
C VAL A 429 2.37 -11.24 17.59
N ALA A 430 1.40 -12.04 18.04
CA ALA A 430 0.01 -11.60 18.15
C ALA A 430 -0.25 -11.08 19.58
N LEU A 431 -0.77 -9.86 19.71
CA LEU A 431 -0.94 -9.17 20.98
C LEU A 431 -2.37 -8.66 21.16
N GLU A 432 -2.92 -8.84 22.36
CA GLU A 432 -4.11 -8.08 22.76
C GLU A 432 -3.78 -6.61 23.00
N ALA A 433 -4.78 -5.73 22.91
CA ALA A 433 -4.58 -4.31 23.23
C ALA A 433 -4.29 -4.12 24.73
N GLY A 434 -3.27 -3.33 25.07
CA GLY A 434 -2.89 -3.08 26.46
C GLY A 434 -1.38 -3.10 26.69
N PHE A 435 -0.95 -3.35 27.91
CA PHE A 435 0.45 -3.41 28.28
C PHE A 435 1.05 -4.81 28.14
N HIS A 436 2.28 -4.88 27.63
CA HIS A 436 3.09 -6.09 27.52
C HIS A 436 4.51 -5.80 28.01
N ARG A 437 5.19 -6.79 28.58
CA ARG A 437 6.61 -6.63 28.96
C ARG A 437 7.48 -6.70 27.73
N LEU A 438 8.28 -5.65 27.52
CA LEU A 438 9.32 -5.57 26.50
C LEU A 438 10.67 -5.75 27.19
N ARG A 439 11.49 -6.65 26.66
CA ARG A 439 12.91 -6.75 27.02
C ARG A 439 13.74 -6.80 25.74
N VAL A 440 14.85 -6.04 25.72
CA VAL A 440 15.85 -6.06 24.66
C VAL A 440 17.22 -6.26 25.29
N ASP A 441 17.90 -7.32 24.87
CA ASP A 441 19.27 -7.61 25.21
C ASP A 441 20.14 -7.24 24.01
N TYR A 442 21.22 -6.48 24.24
CA TYR A 442 22.13 -6.01 23.20
C TYR A 442 23.57 -6.10 23.69
N PHE A 443 24.50 -6.49 22.82
CA PHE A 443 25.91 -6.36 23.07
C PHE A 443 26.66 -5.86 21.86
N GLU A 444 27.79 -5.20 22.16
CA GLU A 444 28.83 -4.77 21.24
C GLU A 444 30.13 -5.47 21.64
N ASP A 445 30.71 -6.19 20.68
CA ASP A 445 31.99 -6.87 20.90
C ASP A 445 33.14 -6.10 20.30
N TYR A 446 33.08 -5.75 19.00
CA TYR A 446 34.17 -5.10 18.30
C TYR A 446 33.73 -4.48 16.96
N MET A 447 34.16 -3.22 16.72
CA MET A 447 34.03 -2.49 15.43
C MET A 447 32.62 -2.11 14.97
N GLY A 448 32.06 -1.13 15.58
CA GLY A 448 30.83 -0.49 15.15
C GLY A 448 29.65 -0.84 16.05
N GLN A 449 28.98 0.17 16.52
CA GLN A 449 27.87 0.02 17.48
C GLN A 449 26.62 0.66 16.92
N THR A 450 25.55 -0.12 16.81
CA THR A 450 24.24 0.41 16.47
C THR A 450 23.13 -0.44 17.07
N LEU A 451 22.08 0.21 17.53
CA LEU A 451 20.85 -0.44 17.95
C LEU A 451 19.64 0.43 17.59
N GLU A 452 18.81 -0.09 16.72
CA GLU A 452 17.45 0.41 16.50
C GLU A 452 16.46 -0.72 16.77
N VAL A 453 15.43 -0.42 17.54
CA VAL A 453 14.34 -1.35 17.86
C VAL A 453 13.01 -0.73 17.46
N GLY A 454 12.26 -1.45 16.65
CA GLY A 454 11.02 -0.89 16.14
C GLY A 454 9.93 -1.93 15.90
N LEU A 455 8.79 -1.44 15.39
CA LEU A 455 7.63 -2.27 15.10
C LEU A 455 6.81 -1.74 13.90
N THR A 456 5.98 -2.61 13.37
CA THR A 456 4.84 -2.26 12.51
C THR A 456 3.62 -3.04 12.96
N GLY A 457 2.42 -2.48 12.75
CA GLY A 457 1.14 -3.12 13.07
C GLY A 457 0.06 -2.67 12.10
N LYS A 458 -1.18 -3.08 12.34
CA LYS A 458 -2.31 -2.84 11.44
C LYS A 458 -2.51 -1.36 11.11
N SER A 459 -2.38 -0.48 12.11
CA SER A 459 -2.48 0.98 11.99
C SER A 459 -1.15 1.71 12.24
N LEU A 460 -0.04 0.97 12.43
CA LEU A 460 1.27 1.53 12.71
C LEU A 460 2.22 1.27 11.55
N LEU A 461 2.66 2.34 10.90
CA LEU A 461 3.79 2.29 9.95
C LEU A 461 5.04 1.77 10.66
N ARG A 462 5.93 1.13 9.89
CA ARG A 462 7.24 0.72 10.38
C ARG A 462 7.99 1.93 10.93
N GLN A 463 8.35 1.89 12.19
CA GLN A 463 9.03 2.96 12.90
C GLN A 463 9.78 2.42 14.13
N PRO A 464 10.81 3.15 14.63
CA PRO A 464 11.34 2.91 15.97
C PRO A 464 10.21 2.98 17.00
N ILE A 465 10.33 2.20 18.09
CA ILE A 465 9.30 2.24 19.16
C ILE A 465 9.24 3.66 19.74
N PRO A 466 8.11 4.38 19.62
CA PRO A 466 7.99 5.74 20.15
C PRO A 466 8.06 5.76 21.69
N GLU A 467 8.63 6.82 22.27
CA GLU A 467 8.62 7.06 23.73
C GLU A 467 7.22 6.98 24.33
N SER A 468 6.21 7.44 23.59
CA SER A 468 4.81 7.42 24.03
C SER A 468 4.22 6.03 24.20
N MET A 469 4.88 5.00 23.69
CA MET A 469 4.50 3.59 23.85
C MET A 469 5.27 2.88 24.98
N LEU A 470 6.33 3.49 25.55
CA LEU A 470 7.22 2.88 26.54
C LEU A 470 6.91 3.40 27.94
N TYR A 471 6.75 2.47 28.88
CA TYR A 471 6.38 2.78 30.27
C TYR A 471 7.22 1.98 31.27
N LEU A 472 7.48 2.57 32.41
CA LEU A 472 8.09 1.86 33.55
C LEU A 472 7.03 0.97 34.22
N GLU A 473 7.42 -0.29 34.53
CA GLU A 473 6.56 -1.14 35.35
C GLU A 473 6.42 -0.52 36.74
N PRO A 474 5.18 -0.39 37.26
CA PRO A 474 4.96 0.13 38.61
C PRO A 474 5.79 -0.66 39.63
N SER A 475 6.46 0.02 40.55
CA SER A 475 7.08 -0.63 41.70
C SER A 475 5.96 -1.10 42.62
N ASP A 476 6.02 -2.36 43.06
CA ASP A 476 5.18 -2.81 44.17
C ASP A 476 5.53 -1.92 45.40
N GLU A 477 4.62 -0.97 45.73
CA GLU A 477 4.70 -0.21 46.99
C GLU A 477 4.28 -1.08 48.18
#